data_02a287e33bb479b3ccc13f721b8eb32e
#
_entry.id   02a287e33bb479b3ccc13f721b8eb32e
#
_cell.length_a   1.000
_cell.length_b   1.000
_cell.length_c   1.000
_cell.angle_alpha   90.00
_cell.angle_beta   90.00
_cell.angle_gamma   90.00
#
_symmetry.space_group_name_H-M   'P 1'
#
loop_
_entity.id
_entity.type
_entity.pdbx_description
1 polymer ?
#
loop_
_entity_poly.entity_id
_entity_poly.type
_entity_poly.pdbx_seq_one_letter_code
_entity_poly.pdbx_strand_id
1 'polypeptide(L)'
;ILTKFFDTLLANFNEVDVHWVIGNHGHLGGRSRKDYHPDSNADRMLGNIMKMIFRDEKRIKWTIPDSTGDNHWFDIADLGKECKFLLWHGDNVRGFSGFPWYGFGKKLQGWKTLAANGLMPDFDNAIAGHFHTPTTMYLNDIRLWVNGSTESYNTYALEQLASMGRPCQYLLFAKPGHGVTAEYLG
;
A
#
# COMPACT_ATOMS: atom_id res chain seq x y z
N ILE A 1 5.85 -2.56 18.40
CA ILE A 1 5.85 -3.52 17.26
C ILE A 1 6.61 -2.93 16.09
N LEU A 2 6.21 -1.77 15.53
CA LEU A 2 6.86 -1.16 14.36
C LEU A 2 8.34 -0.85 14.58
N THR A 3 8.72 -0.32 15.75
CA THR A 3 10.14 -0.06 16.08
C THR A 3 10.97 -1.33 15.92
N LYS A 4 10.53 -2.43 16.56
CA LYS A 4 11.20 -3.72 16.45
C LYS A 4 11.26 -4.24 15.01
N PHE A 5 10.22 -3.99 14.21
CA PHE A 5 10.21 -4.36 12.79
C PHE A 5 11.31 -3.62 12.02
N PHE A 6 11.41 -2.30 12.16
CA PHE A 6 12.45 -1.50 11.51
C PHE A 6 13.85 -1.84 12.02
N ASP A 7 14.02 -2.09 13.32
CA ASP A 7 15.30 -2.58 13.87
C ASP A 7 15.72 -3.90 13.22
N THR A 8 14.76 -4.82 13.00
CA THR A 8 15.01 -6.09 12.32
C THR A 8 15.40 -5.89 10.85
N LEU A 9 14.76 -4.97 10.14
CA LEU A 9 15.13 -4.64 8.76
C LEU A 9 16.55 -4.07 8.71
N LEU A 10 16.88 -3.11 9.57
CA LEU A 10 18.19 -2.47 9.64
C LEU A 10 19.31 -3.42 10.07
N ALA A 11 19.00 -4.49 10.80
CA ALA A 11 19.94 -5.55 11.13
C ALA A 11 20.29 -6.46 9.94
N ASN A 12 19.42 -6.52 8.92
CA ASN A 12 19.55 -7.45 7.79
C ASN A 12 19.79 -6.76 6.44
N PHE A 13 19.49 -5.47 6.31
CA PHE A 13 19.61 -4.71 5.07
C PHE A 13 20.47 -3.46 5.25
N ASN A 14 21.23 -3.13 4.21
CA ASN A 14 22.10 -1.96 4.20
C ASN A 14 21.32 -0.65 4.03
N GLU A 15 20.22 -0.69 3.28
CA GLU A 15 19.32 0.44 3.03
C GLU A 15 17.87 -0.02 3.13
N VAL A 16 17.00 0.85 3.60
CA VAL A 16 15.55 0.63 3.73
C VAL A 16 14.81 1.85 3.21
N ASP A 17 14.07 1.72 2.13
CA ASP A 17 13.16 2.74 1.64
C ASP A 17 11.73 2.43 2.10
N VAL A 18 11.15 3.35 2.86
CA VAL A 18 9.81 3.21 3.41
C VAL A 18 8.84 4.08 2.63
N HIS A 19 7.92 3.45 1.94
CA HIS A 19 6.80 4.08 1.26
C HIS A 19 5.54 3.90 2.10
N TRP A 20 5.05 5.01 2.67
CA TRP A 20 3.92 4.99 3.59
C TRP A 20 2.65 5.44 2.90
N VAL A 21 1.62 4.63 2.91
CA VAL A 21 0.30 5.03 2.39
C VAL A 21 -0.72 5.12 3.52
N ILE A 22 -1.67 6.04 3.39
CA ILE A 22 -2.73 6.24 4.38
C ILE A 22 -3.94 5.38 4.04
N GLY A 23 -4.61 4.87 5.08
CA GLY A 23 -5.81 4.04 4.95
C GLY A 23 -7.07 4.73 5.49
N ASN A 24 -8.21 4.10 5.23
CA ASN A 24 -9.51 4.62 5.64
C ASN A 24 -9.74 4.58 7.15
N HIS A 25 -9.06 3.71 7.89
CA HIS A 25 -9.16 3.64 9.35
C HIS A 25 -8.40 4.78 10.05
N GLY A 26 -7.42 5.38 9.38
CA GLY A 26 -6.69 6.52 9.88
C GLY A 26 -7.44 7.85 9.86
N HIS A 27 -8.57 7.97 9.16
CA HIS A 27 -9.35 9.21 9.07
C HIS A 27 -9.94 9.63 10.42
N LEU A 28 -9.67 10.86 10.84
CA LEU A 28 -10.09 11.40 12.13
C LEU A 28 -11.52 11.95 12.15
N GLY A 29 -12.13 12.20 11.02
CA GLY A 29 -13.45 12.85 10.91
C GLY A 29 -14.67 12.00 11.24
N GLY A 30 -14.52 10.74 11.63
CA GLY A 30 -15.64 9.82 11.94
C GLY A 30 -16.50 9.43 10.72
N ARG A 31 -17.58 8.66 10.95
CA ARG A 31 -18.44 8.12 9.88
C ARG A 31 -19.21 9.16 9.08
N SER A 32 -19.58 10.27 9.70
CA SER A 32 -20.45 11.29 9.08
C SER A 32 -19.70 12.45 8.43
N ARG A 33 -18.42 12.63 8.75
CA ARG A 33 -17.56 13.65 8.17
C ARG A 33 -16.21 13.02 7.86
N LYS A 34 -16.14 12.37 6.72
CA LYS A 34 -14.86 11.86 6.22
C LYS A 34 -13.98 13.04 5.86
N ASP A 35 -13.07 13.38 6.73
CA ASP A 35 -11.99 14.28 6.42
C ASP A 35 -10.91 13.47 5.68
N TYR A 36 -10.81 13.71 4.38
CA TYR A 36 -9.83 13.04 3.52
C TYR A 36 -8.51 13.80 3.46
N HIS A 37 -8.38 14.87 4.24
CA HIS A 37 -7.14 15.62 4.26
C HIS A 37 -6.01 14.75 4.85
N PRO A 38 -4.86 14.61 4.18
CA PRO A 38 -3.80 13.72 4.63
C PRO A 38 -3.25 14.08 6.01
N ASP A 39 -3.32 15.35 6.40
CA ASP A 39 -2.87 15.81 7.73
C ASP A 39 -3.84 15.40 8.85
N SER A 40 -5.09 15.10 8.54
CA SER A 40 -6.11 14.60 9.47
C SER A 40 -6.20 13.07 9.45
N ASN A 41 -5.06 12.38 9.36
CA ASN A 41 -5.02 10.93 9.26
C ASN A 41 -4.03 10.33 10.27
N ALA A 42 -4.51 9.41 11.10
CA ALA A 42 -3.70 8.77 12.15
C ALA A 42 -2.58 7.90 11.57
N ASP A 43 -2.78 7.28 10.40
CA ASP A 43 -1.71 6.50 9.75
C ASP A 43 -0.55 7.40 9.37
N ARG A 44 -0.84 8.60 8.83
CA ARG A 44 0.20 9.60 8.54
C ARG A 44 0.91 10.08 9.82
N MET A 45 0.16 10.33 10.88
CA MET A 45 0.74 10.70 12.18
C MET A 45 1.69 9.61 12.68
N LEU A 46 1.30 8.34 12.58
CA LEU A 46 2.14 7.20 12.94
C LEU A 46 3.41 7.13 12.07
N GLY A 47 3.29 7.32 10.78
CA GLY A 47 4.44 7.38 9.88
C GLY A 47 5.44 8.48 10.27
N ASN A 48 4.94 9.66 10.59
CA ASN A 48 5.79 10.78 11.05
C ASN A 48 6.44 10.50 12.41
N ILE A 49 5.74 9.83 13.33
CA ILE A 49 6.31 9.38 14.62
C ILE A 49 7.46 8.40 14.36
N MET A 50 7.27 7.43 13.47
CA MET A 50 8.33 6.46 13.12
C MET A 50 9.52 7.16 12.49
N LYS A 51 9.29 8.06 11.53
CA LYS A 51 10.34 8.90 10.94
C LYS A 51 11.11 9.71 11.99
N MET A 52 10.42 10.23 13.01
CA MET A 52 11.06 10.96 14.12
C MET A 52 11.89 10.05 15.02
N ILE A 53 11.43 8.82 15.32
CA ILE A 53 12.17 7.84 16.12
C ILE A 53 13.48 7.45 15.41
N PHE A 54 13.45 7.26 14.10
CA PHE A 54 14.59 6.85 13.29
C PHE A 54 15.31 8.02 12.59
N ARG A 55 15.14 9.26 13.05
CA ARG A 55 15.68 10.46 12.39
C ARG A 55 17.21 10.49 12.23
N ASP A 56 17.93 9.82 13.11
CA ASP A 56 19.39 9.77 13.11
C ASP A 56 19.95 8.56 12.33
N GLU A 57 19.08 7.63 11.89
CA GLU A 57 19.44 6.47 11.09
C GLU A 57 19.41 6.84 9.58
N LYS A 58 20.60 7.00 9.00
CA LYS A 58 20.76 7.48 7.61
C LYS A 58 20.48 6.42 6.54
N ARG A 59 20.40 5.14 6.94
CA ARG A 59 20.12 4.02 6.02
C ARG A 59 18.64 3.89 5.71
N ILE A 60 17.76 4.62 6.41
CA ILE A 60 16.33 4.57 6.20
C ILE A 60 15.85 5.85 5.53
N LYS A 61 15.12 5.72 4.42
CA LYS A 61 14.47 6.82 3.73
C LYS A 61 12.96 6.71 3.90
N TRP A 62 12.28 7.84 4.03
CA TRP A 62 10.85 7.90 4.32
C TRP A 62 10.13 8.73 3.26
N THR A 63 9.20 8.10 2.56
CA THR A 63 8.19 8.77 1.73
C THR A 63 6.84 8.64 2.41
N ILE A 64 6.33 9.77 2.94
CA ILE A 64 5.08 9.83 3.69
C ILE A 64 4.19 10.87 3.03
N PRO A 65 2.94 10.55 2.67
CA PRO A 65 2.01 11.50 2.05
C PRO A 65 1.81 12.74 2.93
N ASP A 66 1.72 13.89 2.32
CA ASP A 66 1.41 15.15 3.00
C ASP A 66 0.47 16.02 2.19
N SER A 67 0.03 17.14 2.78
CA SER A 67 -0.89 18.09 2.14
C SER A 67 -0.23 18.98 1.07
N THR A 68 1.09 18.95 0.95
CA THR A 68 1.84 19.79 0.00
C THR A 68 2.06 19.11 -1.33
N GLY A 69 1.90 17.77 -1.38
CA GLY A 69 2.05 16.95 -2.58
C GLY A 69 0.72 16.66 -3.27
N ASP A 70 0.78 16.38 -4.56
CA ASP A 70 -0.39 15.99 -5.35
C ASP A 70 -0.83 14.53 -5.09
N ASN A 71 -0.01 13.74 -4.42
CA ASN A 71 -0.13 12.29 -4.30
C ASN A 71 -0.38 11.82 -2.85
N HIS A 72 -1.31 12.45 -2.14
CA HIS A 72 -1.57 12.12 -0.74
C HIS A 72 -2.27 10.77 -0.49
N TRP A 73 -2.80 10.12 -1.51
CA TRP A 73 -3.53 8.85 -1.39
C TRP A 73 -2.78 7.64 -1.98
N PHE A 74 -1.71 7.88 -2.73
CA PHE A 74 -0.86 6.83 -3.31
C PHE A 74 0.61 7.26 -3.32
N ASP A 75 1.48 6.31 -3.57
CA ASP A 75 2.89 6.55 -3.81
C ASP A 75 3.41 5.64 -4.93
N ILE A 76 4.51 6.01 -5.56
CA ILE A 76 5.22 5.19 -6.53
C ILE A 76 6.60 4.83 -5.97
N ALA A 77 6.77 3.55 -5.63
CA ALA A 77 8.09 3.01 -5.34
C ALA A 77 8.81 2.69 -6.65
N ASP A 78 9.72 3.56 -7.07
CA ASP A 78 10.49 3.39 -8.31
C ASP A 78 11.83 2.68 -8.03
N LEU A 79 11.89 1.40 -8.31
CA LEU A 79 13.10 0.58 -8.22
C LEU A 79 13.83 0.45 -9.57
N GLY A 80 13.43 1.23 -10.57
CA GLY A 80 13.99 1.21 -11.92
C GLY A 80 13.11 0.51 -12.95
N LYS A 81 13.67 0.25 -14.12
CA LYS A 81 12.95 -0.28 -15.28
C LYS A 81 12.16 -1.55 -14.91
N GLU A 82 10.88 -1.60 -15.27
CA GLU A 82 9.93 -2.71 -15.02
C GLU A 82 9.66 -2.99 -13.52
N CYS A 83 10.10 -2.09 -12.64
CA CYS A 83 9.97 -2.22 -11.19
C CYS A 83 9.42 -0.96 -10.54
N LYS A 84 8.47 -0.30 -11.18
CA LYS A 84 7.71 0.82 -10.60
C LYS A 84 6.41 0.30 -10.00
N PHE A 85 6.25 0.46 -8.71
CA PHE A 85 5.09 -0.05 -7.98
C PHE A 85 4.19 1.10 -7.53
N LEU A 86 2.95 1.11 -8.03
CA LEU A 86 1.89 1.93 -7.46
C LEU A 86 1.44 1.33 -6.13
N LEU A 87 1.57 2.09 -5.06
CA LEU A 87 1.17 1.72 -3.72
C LEU A 87 -0.05 2.55 -3.29
N TRP A 88 -1.13 1.91 -2.86
CA TRP A 88 -2.28 2.61 -2.27
C TRP A 88 -3.05 1.68 -1.32
N HIS A 89 -3.90 2.25 -0.47
CA HIS A 89 -4.62 1.43 0.50
C HIS A 89 -5.68 0.51 -0.14
N GLY A 90 -6.46 1.00 -1.10
CA GLY A 90 -7.48 0.19 -1.79
C GLY A 90 -8.92 0.51 -1.42
N ASP A 91 -9.19 1.30 -0.39
CA ASP A 91 -10.54 1.63 0.12
C ASP A 91 -11.43 2.37 -0.90
N ASN A 92 -10.84 2.96 -1.91
CA ASN A 92 -11.55 3.62 -3.01
C ASN A 92 -11.96 2.66 -4.16
N VAL A 93 -11.62 1.37 -4.04
CA VAL A 93 -12.04 0.33 -5.01
C VAL A 93 -13.39 -0.22 -4.58
N ARG A 94 -14.40 -0.02 -5.42
CA ARG A 94 -15.77 -0.50 -5.14
C ARG A 94 -16.00 -1.83 -5.83
N GLY A 95 -16.59 -2.77 -5.11
CA GLY A 95 -17.07 -4.04 -5.61
C GLY A 95 -18.57 -4.22 -5.34
N PHE A 96 -19.18 -5.08 -6.11
CA PHE A 96 -20.53 -5.59 -5.87
C PHE A 96 -20.40 -7.07 -5.55
N SER A 97 -20.77 -7.47 -4.35
CA SER A 97 -20.72 -8.87 -3.90
C SER A 97 -19.32 -9.52 -3.92
N GLY A 98 -18.60 -9.46 -2.81
CA GLY A 98 -17.31 -10.12 -2.61
C GLY A 98 -16.10 -9.28 -3.02
N PHE A 99 -15.02 -9.94 -3.42
CA PHE A 99 -13.77 -9.29 -3.79
C PHE A 99 -13.93 -8.48 -5.09
N PRO A 100 -13.50 -7.19 -5.15
CA PRO A 100 -13.85 -6.28 -6.25
C PRO A 100 -12.93 -6.42 -7.48
N TRP A 101 -12.89 -7.57 -8.11
CA TRP A 101 -12.07 -7.85 -9.31
C TRP A 101 -12.23 -6.80 -10.40
N TYR A 102 -13.48 -6.50 -10.77
CA TYR A 102 -13.79 -5.50 -11.79
C TYR A 102 -13.38 -4.08 -11.34
N GLY A 103 -13.57 -3.78 -10.06
CA GLY A 103 -13.20 -2.48 -9.49
C GLY A 103 -11.71 -2.18 -9.60
N PHE A 104 -10.86 -3.16 -9.31
CA PHE A 104 -9.42 -3.07 -9.50
C PHE A 104 -9.05 -2.87 -10.96
N GLY A 105 -9.59 -3.69 -11.86
CA GLY A 105 -9.35 -3.58 -13.30
C GLY A 105 -9.68 -2.19 -13.84
N LYS A 106 -10.87 -1.68 -13.51
CA LYS A 106 -11.32 -0.34 -13.94
C LYS A 106 -10.42 0.77 -13.41
N LYS A 107 -10.00 0.69 -12.14
CA LYS A 107 -9.12 1.71 -11.53
C LYS A 107 -7.74 1.71 -12.18
N LEU A 108 -7.11 0.57 -12.28
CA LEU A 108 -5.75 0.47 -12.83
C LEU A 108 -5.69 0.87 -14.29
N GLN A 109 -6.66 0.47 -15.12
CA GLN A 109 -6.76 0.92 -16.52
C GLN A 109 -6.94 2.45 -16.61
N GLY A 110 -7.81 3.02 -15.76
CA GLY A 110 -8.00 4.47 -15.70
C GLY A 110 -6.73 5.19 -15.34
N TRP A 111 -6.02 4.73 -14.32
CA TRP A 111 -4.75 5.34 -13.89
C TRP A 111 -3.63 5.20 -14.93
N LYS A 112 -3.52 4.06 -15.62
CA LYS A 112 -2.58 3.92 -16.75
C LYS A 112 -2.91 4.90 -17.88
N THR A 113 -4.19 5.14 -18.14
CA THR A 113 -4.59 6.15 -19.12
C THR A 113 -4.17 7.57 -18.66
N LEU A 114 -4.34 7.90 -17.38
CA LEU A 114 -3.89 9.18 -16.83
C LEU A 114 -2.37 9.31 -16.90
N ALA A 115 -1.64 8.25 -16.57
CA ALA A 115 -0.18 8.22 -16.65
C ALA A 115 0.31 8.41 -18.10
N ALA A 116 -0.31 7.73 -19.06
CA ALA A 116 0.00 7.90 -20.48
C ALA A 116 -0.23 9.34 -21.00
N ASN A 117 -1.12 10.09 -20.34
CA ASN A 117 -1.37 11.51 -20.64
C ASN A 117 -0.55 12.48 -19.76
N GLY A 118 0.40 11.97 -18.96
CA GLY A 118 1.25 12.79 -18.09
C GLY A 118 0.54 13.41 -16.89
N LEU A 119 -0.64 12.91 -16.51
CA LEU A 119 -1.46 13.43 -15.40
C LEU A 119 -1.16 12.72 -14.07
N MET A 120 -0.37 11.68 -14.09
CA MET A 120 0.20 11.03 -12.91
C MET A 120 1.49 10.29 -13.30
N PRO A 121 2.35 9.94 -12.33
CA PRO A 121 3.52 9.10 -12.61
C PRO A 121 3.12 7.73 -13.16
N ASP A 122 3.91 7.18 -14.07
CA ASP A 122 3.70 5.83 -14.61
C ASP A 122 4.17 4.74 -13.65
N PHE A 123 3.59 3.55 -13.77
CA PHE A 123 3.90 2.38 -12.95
C PHE A 123 3.78 1.09 -13.76
N ASP A 124 4.54 0.08 -13.39
CA ASP A 124 4.53 -1.24 -14.04
C ASP A 124 3.66 -2.24 -13.27
N ASN A 125 3.66 -2.10 -11.95
CA ASN A 125 3.02 -3.01 -11.01
C ASN A 125 2.19 -2.22 -9.98
N ALA A 126 1.36 -2.92 -9.22
CA ALA A 126 0.52 -2.30 -8.21
C ALA A 126 0.42 -3.15 -6.94
N ILE A 127 0.38 -2.51 -5.78
CA ILE A 127 0.19 -3.14 -4.47
C ILE A 127 -0.92 -2.40 -3.74
N ALA A 128 -1.91 -3.16 -3.25
CA ALA A 128 -3.02 -2.63 -2.45
C ALA A 128 -3.21 -3.43 -1.16
N GLY A 129 -3.96 -2.89 -0.22
CA GLY A 129 -4.41 -3.55 1.00
C GLY A 129 -5.93 -3.58 1.12
N HIS A 130 -6.45 -3.17 2.28
CA HIS A 130 -7.85 -2.94 2.62
C HIS A 130 -8.74 -4.19 2.70
N PHE A 131 -8.66 -5.08 1.74
CA PHE A 131 -9.59 -6.22 1.61
C PHE A 131 -9.22 -7.41 2.50
N HIS A 132 -8.06 -7.40 3.13
CA HIS A 132 -7.54 -8.47 3.98
C HIS A 132 -7.52 -9.86 3.31
N THR A 133 -7.67 -9.89 1.99
CA THR A 133 -7.70 -11.12 1.18
C THR A 133 -6.50 -11.10 0.24
N PRO A 134 -5.45 -11.86 0.55
CA PRO A 134 -4.26 -11.89 -0.29
C PRO A 134 -4.60 -12.41 -1.67
N THR A 135 -4.26 -11.65 -2.68
CA THR A 135 -4.63 -11.93 -4.06
C THR A 135 -3.54 -11.43 -5.00
N THR A 136 -3.19 -12.22 -5.98
CA THR A 136 -2.38 -11.79 -7.12
C THR A 136 -3.21 -11.89 -8.39
N MET A 137 -3.20 -10.85 -9.21
CA MET A 137 -3.89 -10.84 -10.50
C MET A 137 -3.07 -10.14 -11.57
N TYR A 138 -3.28 -10.54 -12.81
CA TYR A 138 -2.76 -9.88 -13.98
C TYR A 138 -3.88 -9.12 -14.67
N LEU A 139 -3.64 -7.86 -14.96
CA LEU A 139 -4.55 -6.95 -15.65
C LEU A 139 -3.80 -6.32 -16.82
N ASN A 140 -3.88 -6.98 -17.99
CA ASN A 140 -2.99 -6.71 -19.10
C ASN A 140 -1.51 -6.86 -18.66
N ASP A 141 -0.72 -5.81 -18.82
CA ASP A 141 0.70 -5.81 -18.45
C ASP A 141 0.95 -5.45 -16.97
N ILE A 142 -0.11 -5.12 -16.22
CA ILE A 142 0.01 -4.74 -14.81
C ILE A 142 -0.19 -5.98 -13.95
N ARG A 143 0.75 -6.26 -13.06
CA ARG A 143 0.57 -7.22 -12.00
C ARG A 143 0.15 -6.51 -10.72
N LEU A 144 -0.95 -6.93 -10.14
CA LEU A 144 -1.49 -6.42 -8.88
C LEU A 144 -1.34 -7.46 -7.77
N TRP A 145 -0.79 -7.04 -6.63
CA TRP A 145 -0.88 -7.75 -5.37
C TRP A 145 -1.80 -7.02 -4.42
N VAL A 146 -2.81 -7.70 -3.91
CA VAL A 146 -3.61 -7.23 -2.78
C VAL A 146 -3.11 -7.94 -1.54
N ASN A 147 -2.63 -7.18 -0.57
CA ASN A 147 -1.99 -7.74 0.61
C ASN A 147 -3.03 -8.26 1.62
N GLY A 148 -2.62 -9.23 2.42
CA GLY A 148 -3.41 -9.71 3.55
C GLY A 148 -3.37 -8.76 4.73
N SER A 149 -3.99 -9.15 5.83
CA SER A 149 -3.92 -8.45 7.11
C SER A 149 -2.82 -9.04 7.99
N THR A 150 -2.28 -8.24 8.90
CA THR A 150 -1.46 -8.73 10.03
C THR A 150 -2.33 -9.20 11.20
N GLU A 151 -3.64 -8.99 11.14
CA GLU A 151 -4.61 -9.36 12.17
C GLU A 151 -5.15 -10.76 11.91
N SER A 152 -5.13 -11.62 12.94
CA SER A 152 -5.60 -13.01 12.82
C SER A 152 -7.07 -13.18 13.13
N TYR A 153 -7.65 -12.31 13.96
CA TYR A 153 -9.03 -12.40 14.42
C TYR A 153 -9.63 -11.00 14.56
N ASN A 154 -10.76 -10.80 13.92
CA ASN A 154 -11.53 -9.57 13.99
C ASN A 154 -13.01 -9.89 14.09
N THR A 155 -13.64 -9.59 15.24
CA THR A 155 -15.06 -9.87 15.47
C THR A 155 -15.97 -9.18 14.47
N TYR A 156 -15.64 -7.96 14.07
CA TYR A 156 -16.40 -7.23 13.04
C TYR A 156 -16.33 -7.96 11.69
N ALA A 157 -15.17 -8.41 11.27
CA ALA A 157 -15.02 -9.13 10.01
C ALA A 157 -15.77 -10.47 10.05
N LEU A 158 -15.73 -11.17 11.18
CA LEU A 158 -16.45 -12.44 11.35
C LEU A 158 -17.97 -12.24 11.33
N GLU A 159 -18.48 -11.30 12.11
CA GLU A 159 -19.92 -11.12 12.29
C GLU A 159 -20.58 -10.37 11.13
N GLN A 160 -19.92 -9.33 10.60
CA GLN A 160 -20.51 -8.44 9.61
C GLN A 160 -20.16 -8.83 8.17
N LEU A 161 -18.99 -9.44 7.96
CA LEU A 161 -18.49 -9.75 6.61
C LEU A 161 -18.39 -11.25 6.35
N ALA A 162 -18.64 -12.09 7.38
CA ALA A 162 -18.43 -13.55 7.33
C ALA A 162 -17.03 -13.88 6.75
N SER A 163 -16.03 -13.08 7.12
CA SER A 163 -14.66 -13.20 6.63
C SER A 163 -13.70 -13.37 7.78
N MET A 164 -12.79 -14.33 7.64
CA MET A 164 -11.68 -14.54 8.57
C MET A 164 -10.48 -15.00 7.76
N GLY A 165 -9.40 -14.22 7.79
CA GLY A 165 -8.16 -14.51 7.10
C GLY A 165 -7.07 -15.00 8.05
N ARG A 166 -6.06 -15.66 7.51
CA ARG A 166 -4.80 -15.88 8.24
C ARG A 166 -3.98 -14.59 8.15
N PRO A 167 -3.23 -14.21 9.21
CA PRO A 167 -2.26 -13.12 9.10
C PRO A 167 -1.27 -13.48 8.00
N CYS A 168 -1.11 -12.61 7.03
CA CYS A 168 -0.17 -12.84 5.95
C CYS A 168 0.23 -11.54 5.25
N GLN A 169 1.45 -11.52 4.75
CA GLN A 169 2.02 -10.42 4.01
C GLN A 169 2.79 -10.93 2.81
N TYR A 170 2.80 -10.17 1.71
CA TYR A 170 3.66 -10.49 0.58
C TYR A 170 5.10 -10.03 0.81
N LEU A 171 6.04 -10.88 0.48
CA LEU A 171 7.44 -10.56 0.29
C LEU A 171 7.76 -10.74 -1.20
N LEU A 172 8.14 -9.66 -1.86
CA LEU A 172 8.42 -9.63 -3.28
C LEU A 172 9.92 -9.40 -3.51
N PHE A 173 10.51 -10.16 -4.41
CA PHE A 173 11.86 -9.93 -4.91
C PHE A 173 11.77 -9.34 -6.31
N ALA A 174 12.23 -8.12 -6.47
CA ALA A 174 12.20 -7.40 -7.74
C ALA A 174 13.62 -7.07 -8.21
N LYS A 175 13.82 -7.10 -9.52
CA LYS A 175 15.09 -6.75 -10.14
C LYS A 175 14.84 -5.81 -11.32
N PRO A 176 15.48 -4.64 -11.37
CA PRO A 176 15.35 -3.72 -12.49
C PRO A 176 15.60 -4.40 -13.83
N GLY A 177 14.70 -4.19 -14.79
CA GLY A 177 14.72 -4.82 -16.12
C GLY A 177 14.25 -6.28 -16.17
N HIS A 178 13.81 -6.85 -15.04
CA HIS A 178 13.27 -8.22 -14.97
C HIS A 178 11.92 -8.29 -14.19
N GLY A 179 11.48 -7.16 -13.62
CA GLY A 179 10.25 -7.12 -12.82
C GLY A 179 10.37 -7.93 -11.52
N VAL A 180 9.24 -8.46 -11.05
CA VAL A 180 9.19 -9.32 -9.85
C VAL A 180 9.62 -10.74 -10.22
N THR A 181 10.72 -11.19 -9.63
CA THR A 181 11.36 -12.48 -9.92
C THR A 181 10.96 -13.60 -8.99
N ALA A 182 10.52 -13.25 -7.77
CA ALA A 182 9.97 -14.20 -6.80
C ALA A 182 8.98 -13.51 -5.87
N GLU A 183 8.00 -14.26 -5.38
CA GLU A 183 7.04 -13.83 -4.37
C GLU A 183 6.78 -14.91 -3.35
N TYR A 184 6.56 -14.49 -2.12
CA TYR A 184 6.20 -15.35 -1.00
C TYR A 184 5.04 -14.72 -0.25
N LEU A 185 4.11 -15.54 0.19
CA LEU A 185 3.01 -15.16 1.08
C LEU A 185 3.22 -15.89 2.41
N GLY A 186 3.46 -15.13 3.48
CA GLY A 186 3.70 -15.66 4.81
C GLY A 186 2.99 -14.90 5.92
#